data_2aab6b2d075843bec10b988b34d6e992
#
_entry.id   2aab6b2d075843bec10b988b34d6e992
#
_cell.length_a   1.000
_cell.length_b   1.000
_cell.length_c   1.000
_cell.angle_alpha   90.00
_cell.angle_beta   90.00
_cell.angle_gamma   90.00
#
_symmetry.space_group_name_H-M   'P 1'
#
loop_
_entity.id
_entity.type
_entity.pdbx_description
1 polymer ?
#
loop_
_entity_poly.entity_id
_entity_poly.type
_entity_poly.pdbx_seq_one_letter_code
_entity_poly.pdbx_strand_id
1 'polypeptide(L)'
;MRVREICGLVSLVAMAAIGLPVRARQAANAPLPNIPELMQKVEDHQKQVEKLRENYTFTAAQTTEDMDANGHVTKTETEEDDDFFVNGHLIERSVKKNGKPLAGHDEDKETERVTKLVEKAEKTPPGQPLEGQTISISRLLDIMDVRNPRRETYRGRPTIVFDFIGRRNAKTHGLAEDASKKLQGTVWIDEAGLQVAHLEVSFNDKFRVGGGLLATVDKGTNFRFDQAPVEEGLWLPTGGEATVDGRLLLVKSLRQHISERDYDFKVFRVETQQSRDAKVDSAAKP
;
A
#
# COMPACT_ATOMS: atom_id res chain seq x y z
N MET A 1 37.18 -15.53 -22.39
CA MET A 1 38.58 -15.58 -22.08
C MET A 1 38.92 -14.29 -21.34
N ARG A 2 39.31 -14.27 -20.11
CA ARG A 2 40.10 -15.08 -19.19
C ARG A 2 39.60 -14.87 -17.77
N VAL A 3 39.35 -15.83 -17.14
CA VAL A 3 39.71 -16.47 -15.89
C VAL A 3 41.12 -16.10 -15.40
N ARG A 4 41.25 -15.67 -14.14
CA ARG A 4 42.41 -15.88 -13.26
C ARG A 4 41.99 -15.60 -11.84
N GLU A 5 41.83 -16.65 -11.04
CA GLU A 5 42.78 -17.39 -10.20
C GLU A 5 43.30 -16.56 -9.04
N ILE A 6 42.82 -16.87 -7.81
CA ILE A 6 43.18 -17.98 -6.92
C ILE A 6 44.45 -17.74 -6.12
N CYS A 7 44.31 -18.02 -4.88
CA CYS A 7 45.24 -18.36 -3.79
C CYS A 7 45.36 -17.20 -2.78
N GLY A 8 44.74 -17.36 -1.63
CA GLY A 8 45.21 -18.21 -0.55
C GLY A 8 45.74 -17.37 0.58
N LEU A 9 45.05 -17.36 1.68
CA LEU A 9 45.66 -17.47 3.01
C LEU A 9 44.59 -17.79 4.05
N VAL A 10 44.68 -18.96 4.59
CA VAL A 10 44.01 -19.38 5.82
C VAL A 10 44.54 -18.49 6.93
N SER A 11 43.68 -17.64 7.49
CA SER A 11 43.89 -16.99 8.77
C SER A 11 42.73 -17.29 9.70
N LEU A 12 43.10 -17.97 10.74
CA LEU A 12 42.37 -18.24 11.96
C LEU A 12 41.56 -17.01 12.36
N VAL A 13 40.23 -17.05 12.29
CA VAL A 13 39.37 -16.07 12.91
C VAL A 13 38.66 -16.72 14.07
N ALA A 14 39.01 -16.20 15.24
CA ALA A 14 38.38 -16.47 16.50
C ALA A 14 36.85 -16.38 16.36
N MET A 15 36.12 -17.40 16.87
CA MET A 15 34.72 -17.31 17.17
C MET A 15 34.48 -16.19 18.18
N ALA A 16 34.17 -15.01 17.70
CA ALA A 16 33.41 -14.05 18.47
C ALA A 16 31.96 -14.52 18.44
N ALA A 17 31.49 -15.15 19.50
CA ALA A 17 30.09 -15.33 19.78
C ALA A 17 29.46 -13.94 19.85
N ILE A 18 28.91 -13.47 18.74
CA ILE A 18 28.10 -12.26 18.68
C ILE A 18 26.82 -12.63 19.43
N GLY A 19 26.79 -12.30 20.71
CA GLY A 19 25.59 -12.37 21.50
C GLY A 19 24.52 -11.51 20.82
N LEU A 20 23.45 -12.16 20.35
CA LEU A 20 22.23 -11.44 19.95
C LEU A 20 21.85 -10.50 21.08
N PRO A 21 21.55 -9.23 20.81
CA PRO A 21 21.25 -8.28 21.84
C PRO A 21 20.09 -8.79 22.69
N VAL A 22 20.29 -8.81 24.01
CA VAL A 22 19.32 -9.31 25.00
C VAL A 22 17.92 -8.71 24.81
N ARG A 23 17.82 -7.51 24.22
CA ARG A 23 16.55 -6.85 23.87
C ARG A 23 15.71 -7.64 22.84
N ALA A 24 16.32 -8.28 21.84
CA ALA A 24 15.59 -9.06 20.84
C ALA A 24 14.98 -10.34 21.46
N ARG A 25 15.65 -10.93 22.43
CA ARG A 25 15.15 -12.12 23.16
C ARG A 25 14.00 -11.80 24.12
N GLN A 26 14.02 -10.61 24.74
CA GLN A 26 12.91 -10.19 25.62
C GLN A 26 11.64 -9.85 24.83
N ALA A 27 11.75 -9.26 23.64
CA ALA A 27 10.61 -8.98 22.76
C ALA A 27 9.92 -10.26 22.28
N ALA A 28 10.67 -11.31 21.96
CA ALA A 28 10.11 -12.59 21.48
C ALA A 28 9.25 -13.32 22.53
N ASN A 29 9.48 -13.09 23.83
CA ASN A 29 8.77 -13.74 24.94
C ASN A 29 7.71 -12.85 25.62
N ALA A 30 7.57 -11.60 25.21
CA ALA A 30 6.53 -10.73 25.74
C ALA A 30 5.13 -11.25 25.36
N PRO A 31 4.09 -11.11 26.21
CA PRO A 31 2.74 -11.49 25.83
C PRO A 31 2.30 -10.75 24.57
N LEU A 32 1.48 -11.41 23.73
CA LEU A 32 0.91 -10.78 22.55
C LEU A 32 -0.03 -9.64 22.97
N PRO A 33 -0.04 -8.51 22.24
CA PRO A 33 -0.98 -7.44 22.52
C PRO A 33 -2.42 -7.88 22.21
N ASN A 34 -3.37 -7.21 22.82
CA ASN A 34 -4.77 -7.29 22.42
C ASN A 34 -4.90 -6.71 21.01
N ILE A 35 -5.38 -7.50 20.04
CA ILE A 35 -5.40 -7.10 18.63
C ILE A 35 -6.32 -5.90 18.37
N PRO A 36 -7.55 -5.82 18.90
CA PRO A 36 -8.38 -4.62 18.79
C PRO A 36 -7.66 -3.35 19.28
N GLU A 37 -6.99 -3.41 20.43
CA GLU A 37 -6.24 -2.27 20.98
C GLU A 37 -5.02 -1.91 20.11
N LEU A 38 -4.33 -2.91 19.58
CA LEU A 38 -3.22 -2.71 18.64
C LEU A 38 -3.73 -1.99 17.37
N MET A 39 -4.81 -2.47 16.80
CA MET A 39 -5.38 -1.88 15.58
C MET A 39 -5.90 -0.45 15.80
N GLN A 40 -6.43 -0.15 16.98
CA GLN A 40 -6.78 1.22 17.33
C GLN A 40 -5.54 2.13 17.37
N LYS A 41 -4.45 1.67 17.97
CA LYS A 41 -3.18 2.42 17.96
C LYS A 41 -2.61 2.62 16.55
N VAL A 42 -2.75 1.63 15.68
CA VAL A 42 -2.38 1.74 14.25
C VAL A 42 -3.21 2.82 13.56
N GLU A 43 -4.54 2.83 13.76
CA GLU A 43 -5.44 3.84 13.19
C GLU A 43 -5.11 5.25 13.68
N ASP A 44 -4.88 5.41 14.99
CA ASP A 44 -4.55 6.70 15.58
C ASP A 44 -3.17 7.20 15.11
N HIS A 45 -2.20 6.30 14.97
CA HIS A 45 -0.89 6.64 14.43
C HIS A 45 -0.96 7.04 12.95
N GLN A 46 -1.74 6.35 12.13
CA GLN A 46 -1.95 6.71 10.72
C GLN A 46 -2.47 8.14 10.58
N LYS A 47 -3.44 8.54 11.40
CA LYS A 47 -3.97 9.92 11.40
C LYS A 47 -2.89 10.97 11.74
N GLN A 48 -1.92 10.62 12.60
CA GLN A 48 -0.83 11.53 12.99
C GLN A 48 0.18 11.72 11.86
N VAL A 49 0.44 10.67 11.08
CA VAL A 49 1.45 10.71 10.01
C VAL A 49 0.90 11.16 8.64
N GLU A 50 -0.42 11.31 8.49
CA GLU A 50 -1.03 11.80 7.24
C GLU A 50 -0.41 13.10 6.74
N LYS A 51 -0.21 14.08 7.65
CA LYS A 51 0.42 15.36 7.28
C LYS A 51 1.88 15.23 6.84
N LEU A 52 2.60 14.22 7.34
CA LEU A 52 3.98 13.98 6.93
C LEU A 52 4.02 13.43 5.51
N ARG A 53 3.04 12.60 5.13
CA ARG A 53 2.91 12.04 3.78
C ARG A 53 2.71 13.12 2.73
N GLU A 54 2.03 14.23 3.05
CA GLU A 54 1.81 15.36 2.14
C GLU A 54 3.10 16.01 1.63
N ASN A 55 4.22 15.79 2.33
CA ASN A 55 5.52 16.29 1.92
C ASN A 55 6.26 15.36 0.93
N TYR A 56 5.66 14.24 0.55
CA TYR A 56 6.31 13.25 -0.30
C TYR A 56 5.62 13.11 -1.64
N THR A 57 6.43 12.89 -2.66
CA THR A 57 6.03 12.38 -3.97
C THR A 57 6.81 11.12 -4.26
N PHE A 58 6.28 10.24 -5.07
CA PHE A 58 6.95 9.03 -5.52
C PHE A 58 6.45 8.61 -6.90
N THR A 59 7.14 7.70 -7.54
CA THR A 59 6.70 7.12 -8.81
C THR A 59 6.13 5.73 -8.55
N ALA A 60 4.92 5.46 -9.04
CA ALA A 60 4.32 4.13 -9.08
C ALA A 60 4.43 3.57 -10.50
N ALA A 61 4.97 2.36 -10.64
CA ALA A 61 5.02 1.65 -11.92
C ALA A 61 4.15 0.40 -11.84
N GLN A 62 3.07 0.40 -12.61
CA GLN A 62 2.11 -0.69 -12.67
C GLN A 62 2.24 -1.47 -13.97
N THR A 63 2.13 -2.80 -13.87
CA THR A 63 1.96 -3.71 -14.99
C THR A 63 0.65 -4.45 -14.82
N THR A 64 -0.20 -4.42 -15.85
CA THR A 64 -1.45 -5.17 -15.91
C THR A 64 -1.36 -6.19 -17.03
N GLU A 65 -1.56 -7.46 -16.70
CA GLU A 65 -1.57 -8.59 -17.63
C GLU A 65 -2.98 -9.16 -17.70
N ASP A 66 -3.61 -9.04 -18.87
CA ASP A 66 -4.87 -9.73 -19.15
C ASP A 66 -4.58 -11.20 -19.50
N MET A 67 -5.36 -12.12 -18.94
CA MET A 67 -5.18 -13.56 -19.13
C MET A 67 -6.39 -14.20 -19.78
N ASP A 68 -6.15 -15.25 -20.57
CA ASP A 68 -7.19 -16.12 -21.12
C ASP A 68 -7.73 -17.12 -20.06
N ALA A 69 -8.66 -17.98 -20.46
CA ALA A 69 -9.24 -19.01 -19.60
C ALA A 69 -8.22 -20.07 -19.12
N ASN A 70 -7.09 -20.20 -19.79
CA ASN A 70 -6.03 -21.15 -19.49
C ASN A 70 -4.90 -20.52 -18.64
N GLY A 71 -5.00 -19.22 -18.37
CA GLY A 71 -3.99 -18.47 -17.62
C GLY A 71 -2.84 -17.96 -18.48
N HIS A 72 -2.94 -17.99 -19.82
CA HIS A 72 -1.92 -17.40 -20.68
C HIS A 72 -2.15 -15.89 -20.79
N VAL A 73 -1.08 -15.12 -20.69
CA VAL A 73 -1.11 -13.67 -20.89
C VAL A 73 -1.47 -13.37 -22.36
N THR A 74 -2.51 -12.59 -22.55
CA THR A 74 -3.01 -12.18 -23.88
C THR A 74 -2.70 -10.71 -24.18
N LYS A 75 -2.52 -9.89 -23.15
CA LYS A 75 -2.20 -8.49 -23.29
C LYS A 75 -1.43 -8.03 -22.05
N THR A 76 -0.43 -7.20 -22.24
CA THR A 76 0.30 -6.52 -21.15
C THR A 76 0.21 -5.01 -21.37
N GLU A 77 -0.17 -4.28 -20.35
CA GLU A 77 -0.14 -2.82 -20.30
C GLU A 77 0.74 -2.37 -19.14
N THR A 78 1.53 -1.31 -19.36
CA THR A 78 2.33 -0.69 -18.30
C THR A 78 1.94 0.77 -18.16
N GLU A 79 1.89 1.24 -16.92
CA GLU A 79 1.62 2.64 -16.58
C GLU A 79 2.63 3.10 -15.53
N GLU A 80 3.12 4.33 -15.67
CA GLU A 80 3.91 5.00 -14.64
C GLU A 80 3.15 6.25 -14.21
N ASP A 81 3.00 6.41 -12.91
CA ASP A 81 2.30 7.53 -12.30
C ASP A 81 3.27 8.31 -11.41
N ASP A 82 3.14 9.64 -11.40
CA ASP A 82 3.70 10.51 -10.38
C ASP A 82 2.64 10.71 -9.29
N ASP A 83 2.92 10.17 -8.13
CA ASP A 83 2.02 10.14 -6.99
C ASP A 83 2.37 11.22 -5.98
N PHE A 84 1.36 11.91 -5.48
CA PHE A 84 1.48 12.96 -4.48
C PHE A 84 0.23 13.04 -3.61
N PHE A 85 0.31 13.76 -2.50
CA PHE A 85 -0.81 13.89 -1.57
C PHE A 85 -1.37 15.31 -1.56
N VAL A 86 -2.70 15.41 -1.45
CA VAL A 86 -3.43 16.67 -1.24
C VAL A 86 -4.44 16.46 -0.13
N ASN A 87 -4.31 17.20 0.98
CA ASN A 87 -5.20 17.12 2.13
C ASN A 87 -5.38 15.67 2.64
N GLY A 88 -4.27 14.91 2.70
CA GLY A 88 -4.26 13.49 3.12
C GLY A 88 -4.71 12.49 2.06
N HIS A 89 -5.13 12.93 0.88
CA HIS A 89 -5.57 12.07 -0.22
C HIS A 89 -4.45 11.81 -1.21
N LEU A 90 -4.23 10.57 -1.56
CA LEU A 90 -3.33 10.19 -2.65
C LEU A 90 -3.93 10.62 -4.00
N ILE A 91 -3.13 11.32 -4.79
CA ILE A 91 -3.44 11.71 -6.16
C ILE A 91 -2.44 11.03 -7.08
N GLU A 92 -2.92 10.17 -7.93
CA GLU A 92 -2.15 9.46 -8.95
C GLU A 92 -2.23 10.28 -10.25
N ARG A 93 -1.09 10.62 -10.84
CA ARG A 93 -0.99 11.32 -12.12
C ARG A 93 -0.24 10.45 -13.10
N SER A 94 -0.94 9.94 -14.10
CA SER A 94 -0.31 9.17 -15.17
C SER A 94 0.65 10.02 -15.99
N VAL A 95 1.89 9.56 -16.11
CA VAL A 95 2.95 10.24 -16.87
C VAL A 95 3.44 9.43 -18.06
N LYS A 96 3.34 8.09 -17.99
CA LYS A 96 3.70 7.20 -19.11
C LYS A 96 2.71 6.06 -19.25
N LYS A 97 2.49 5.63 -20.48
CA LYS A 97 1.68 4.46 -20.83
C LYS A 97 2.40 3.61 -21.87
N ASN A 98 2.57 2.31 -21.58
CA ASN A 98 3.31 1.37 -22.42
C ASN A 98 4.73 1.90 -22.79
N GLY A 99 5.42 2.43 -21.79
CA GLY A 99 6.79 2.97 -21.91
C GLY A 99 6.90 4.31 -22.64
N LYS A 100 5.80 4.93 -23.05
CA LYS A 100 5.76 6.22 -23.75
C LYS A 100 5.17 7.30 -22.85
N PRO A 101 5.79 8.50 -22.78
CA PRO A 101 5.17 9.64 -22.10
C PRO A 101 3.78 9.93 -22.69
N LEU A 102 2.85 10.34 -21.82
CA LEU A 102 1.58 10.89 -22.28
C LEU A 102 1.85 12.17 -23.09
N ALA A 103 1.11 12.39 -24.16
CA ALA A 103 1.26 13.54 -25.01
C ALA A 103 -0.07 13.96 -25.67
N GLY A 104 -0.19 15.27 -25.99
CA GLY A 104 -1.33 15.82 -26.67
C GLY A 104 -2.64 15.57 -25.91
N HIS A 105 -3.63 15.05 -26.62
CA HIS A 105 -4.98 14.86 -26.06
C HIS A 105 -5.04 13.96 -24.81
N ASP A 106 -4.17 12.96 -24.68
CA ASP A 106 -4.14 12.09 -23.51
C ASP A 106 -3.54 12.83 -22.32
N GLU A 107 -2.52 13.67 -22.53
CA GLU A 107 -1.95 14.53 -21.50
C GLU A 107 -2.96 15.62 -21.04
N ASP A 108 -3.71 16.21 -21.98
CA ASP A 108 -4.75 17.21 -21.67
C ASP A 108 -5.85 16.59 -20.80
N LYS A 109 -6.35 15.40 -21.18
CA LYS A 109 -7.35 14.67 -20.40
C LYS A 109 -6.87 14.31 -19.00
N GLU A 110 -5.63 13.87 -18.90
CA GLU A 110 -5.05 13.50 -17.62
C GLU A 110 -4.89 14.75 -16.73
N THR A 111 -4.46 15.86 -17.29
CA THR A 111 -4.38 17.15 -16.59
C THR A 111 -5.75 17.59 -16.06
N GLU A 112 -6.80 17.47 -16.89
CA GLU A 112 -8.17 17.79 -16.47
C GLU A 112 -8.67 16.84 -15.35
N ARG A 113 -8.38 15.53 -15.45
CA ARG A 113 -8.73 14.52 -14.44
C ARG A 113 -8.07 14.84 -13.09
N VAL A 114 -6.76 15.07 -13.12
CA VAL A 114 -5.96 15.40 -11.93
C VAL A 114 -6.45 16.71 -11.29
N THR A 115 -6.70 17.74 -12.07
CA THR A 115 -7.23 19.02 -11.57
C THR A 115 -8.53 18.81 -10.80
N LYS A 116 -9.47 18.06 -11.37
CA LYS A 116 -10.75 17.73 -10.70
C LYS A 116 -10.55 16.94 -9.41
N LEU A 117 -9.60 15.99 -9.39
CA LEU A 117 -9.28 15.21 -8.19
C LEU A 117 -8.67 16.09 -7.10
N VAL A 118 -7.74 16.99 -7.45
CA VAL A 118 -7.13 17.95 -6.52
C VAL A 118 -8.21 18.86 -5.91
N GLU A 119 -9.07 19.46 -6.72
CA GLU A 119 -10.17 20.29 -6.23
C GLU A 119 -11.13 19.53 -5.30
N LYS A 120 -11.35 18.26 -5.56
CA LYS A 120 -12.18 17.38 -4.73
C LYS A 120 -11.47 17.04 -3.41
N ALA A 121 -10.18 16.72 -3.48
CA ALA A 121 -9.35 16.42 -2.31
C ALA A 121 -9.25 17.60 -1.34
N GLU A 122 -9.08 18.82 -1.85
CA GLU A 122 -9.07 20.04 -1.05
C GLU A 122 -10.36 20.26 -0.25
N LYS A 123 -11.50 19.81 -0.79
CA LYS A 123 -12.84 19.95 -0.19
C LYS A 123 -13.26 18.76 0.67
N THR A 124 -12.56 17.63 0.57
CA THR A 124 -12.87 16.39 1.30
C THR A 124 -12.02 16.29 2.56
N PRO A 125 -12.61 16.13 3.75
CA PRO A 125 -11.85 15.99 4.99
C PRO A 125 -10.85 14.82 4.93
N PRO A 126 -9.67 14.94 5.54
CA PRO A 126 -8.71 13.83 5.65
C PRO A 126 -9.37 12.57 6.24
N GLY A 127 -8.99 11.39 5.74
CA GLY A 127 -9.57 10.12 6.17
C GLY A 127 -10.94 9.78 5.59
N GLN A 128 -11.58 10.69 4.84
CA GLN A 128 -12.75 10.37 4.03
C GLN A 128 -12.31 10.04 2.59
N PRO A 129 -12.90 9.03 1.92
CA PRO A 129 -12.49 8.69 0.55
C PRO A 129 -12.94 9.76 -0.44
N LEU A 130 -12.14 9.99 -1.46
CA LEU A 130 -12.54 10.83 -2.60
C LEU A 130 -13.70 10.19 -3.37
N GLU A 131 -13.73 8.85 -3.43
CA GLU A 131 -14.79 8.08 -4.06
C GLU A 131 -15.12 6.85 -3.22
N GLY A 132 -16.38 6.41 -3.27
CA GLY A 132 -16.83 5.22 -2.57
C GLY A 132 -17.04 5.41 -1.07
N GLN A 133 -16.84 4.35 -0.29
CA GLN A 133 -17.05 4.31 1.16
C GLN A 133 -15.77 3.84 1.86
N THR A 134 -15.35 4.56 2.87
CA THR A 134 -14.31 4.09 3.81
C THR A 134 -14.93 3.22 4.88
N ILE A 135 -14.26 2.14 5.22
CA ILE A 135 -14.59 1.33 6.39
C ILE A 135 -13.49 1.59 7.42
N SER A 136 -13.87 2.09 8.60
CA SER A 136 -12.90 2.28 9.68
C SER A 136 -12.36 0.93 10.17
N ILE A 137 -11.17 0.94 10.74
CA ILE A 137 -10.56 -0.27 11.32
C ILE A 137 -11.47 -0.89 12.38
N SER A 138 -12.04 -0.08 13.26
CA SER A 138 -13.01 -0.54 14.28
C SER A 138 -14.19 -1.25 13.63
N ARG A 139 -14.72 -0.71 12.53
CA ARG A 139 -15.82 -1.33 11.81
C ARG A 139 -15.41 -2.63 11.10
N LEU A 140 -14.21 -2.72 10.58
CA LEU A 140 -13.67 -3.98 10.03
C LEU A 140 -13.57 -5.06 11.11
N LEU A 141 -13.11 -4.72 12.31
CA LEU A 141 -13.04 -5.65 13.45
C LEU A 141 -14.46 -6.13 13.89
N ASP A 142 -15.50 -5.31 13.70
CA ASP A 142 -16.89 -5.71 13.92
C ASP A 142 -17.41 -6.71 12.87
N ILE A 143 -16.83 -6.71 11.68
CA ILE A 143 -17.26 -7.56 10.56
C ILE A 143 -16.40 -8.82 10.45
N MET A 144 -15.19 -8.81 10.97
CA MET A 144 -14.20 -9.88 10.82
C MET A 144 -13.89 -10.57 12.14
N ASP A 145 -13.56 -11.86 12.07
CA ASP A 145 -12.96 -12.62 13.16
C ASP A 145 -11.45 -12.57 13.02
N VAL A 146 -10.78 -12.14 14.06
CA VAL A 146 -9.32 -12.19 14.19
C VAL A 146 -8.90 -13.55 14.74
N ARG A 147 -7.86 -14.15 14.16
CA ARG A 147 -7.38 -15.48 14.49
C ARG A 147 -5.86 -15.55 14.53
N ASN A 148 -5.33 -16.54 15.25
CA ASN A 148 -3.92 -16.93 15.23
C ASN A 148 -2.94 -15.75 15.44
N PRO A 149 -3.13 -14.87 16.44
CA PRO A 149 -2.17 -13.81 16.70
C PRO A 149 -0.82 -14.41 17.10
N ARG A 150 0.26 -13.89 16.50
CA ARG A 150 1.63 -14.39 16.68
C ARG A 150 2.65 -13.29 16.40
N ARG A 151 3.89 -13.51 16.82
CA ARG A 151 5.03 -12.69 16.41
C ARG A 151 5.80 -13.37 15.31
N GLU A 152 6.14 -12.59 14.30
CA GLU A 152 7.02 -13.00 13.21
C GLU A 152 8.04 -11.90 12.91
N THR A 153 9.04 -12.24 12.12
CA THR A 153 9.97 -11.25 11.56
C THR A 153 9.64 -11.08 10.09
N TYR A 154 9.25 -9.88 9.70
CA TYR A 154 9.00 -9.52 8.31
C TYR A 154 10.04 -8.52 7.83
N ARG A 155 10.78 -8.84 6.77
CA ARG A 155 11.88 -8.02 6.23
C ARG A 155 12.88 -7.54 7.31
N GLY A 156 13.19 -8.42 8.25
CA GLY A 156 14.14 -8.14 9.35
C GLY A 156 13.56 -7.33 10.52
N ARG A 157 12.27 -7.02 10.53
CA ARG A 157 11.59 -6.24 11.58
C ARG A 157 10.61 -7.11 12.37
N PRO A 158 10.55 -6.97 13.70
CA PRO A 158 9.54 -7.64 14.53
C PRO A 158 8.14 -7.15 14.16
N THR A 159 7.24 -8.08 13.92
CA THR A 159 5.83 -7.81 13.59
C THR A 159 4.88 -8.62 14.44
N ILE A 160 3.73 -8.03 14.74
CA ILE A 160 2.54 -8.77 15.20
C ILE A 160 1.75 -9.17 13.97
N VAL A 161 1.49 -10.45 13.86
CA VAL A 161 0.78 -11.04 12.71
C VAL A 161 -0.49 -11.68 13.21
N PHE A 162 -1.57 -11.51 12.47
CA PHE A 162 -2.81 -12.23 12.71
C PHE A 162 -3.56 -12.49 11.42
N ASP A 163 -4.33 -13.56 11.42
CA ASP A 163 -5.23 -13.88 10.34
C ASP A 163 -6.60 -13.28 10.62
N PHE A 164 -7.36 -13.00 9.56
CA PHE A 164 -8.73 -12.52 9.67
C PHE A 164 -9.63 -13.22 8.65
N ILE A 165 -10.92 -13.33 9.00
CA ILE A 165 -11.96 -13.84 8.11
C ILE A 165 -13.26 -13.12 8.33
N GLY A 166 -13.96 -12.74 7.26
CA GLY A 166 -15.25 -12.08 7.33
C GLY A 166 -16.32 -12.97 7.96
N ARG A 167 -17.10 -12.40 8.88
CA ARG A 167 -18.26 -13.07 9.50
C ARG A 167 -19.45 -13.01 8.58
N ARG A 168 -19.93 -14.16 8.10
CA ARG A 168 -21.05 -14.26 7.15
C ARG A 168 -22.35 -13.62 7.65
N ASN A 169 -22.58 -13.65 8.97
CA ASN A 169 -23.79 -13.12 9.63
C ASN A 169 -23.62 -11.70 10.18
N ALA A 170 -22.49 -11.03 9.93
CA ALA A 170 -22.31 -9.64 10.34
C ALA A 170 -23.35 -8.75 9.66
N LYS A 171 -23.91 -7.81 10.42
CA LYS A 171 -24.77 -6.75 9.87
C LYS A 171 -23.87 -5.74 9.15
N THR A 172 -24.18 -5.44 7.91
CA THR A 172 -23.35 -4.61 7.02
C THR A 172 -24.19 -3.55 6.34
N HIS A 173 -23.56 -2.45 5.96
CA HIS A 173 -24.15 -1.32 5.27
C HIS A 173 -23.32 -0.97 4.03
N GLY A 174 -23.87 -1.23 2.84
CA GLY A 174 -23.24 -0.92 1.58
C GLY A 174 -22.24 -1.97 1.07
N LEU A 175 -21.80 -1.76 -0.17
CA LEU A 175 -21.04 -2.75 -0.94
C LEU A 175 -19.68 -3.12 -0.32
N ALA A 176 -18.98 -2.13 0.24
CA ALA A 176 -17.65 -2.35 0.81
C ALA A 176 -17.70 -3.26 2.03
N GLU A 177 -18.64 -3.03 2.95
CA GLU A 177 -18.84 -3.90 4.12
C GLU A 177 -19.38 -5.28 3.70
N ASP A 178 -20.25 -5.36 2.70
CA ASP A 178 -20.73 -6.63 2.17
C ASP A 178 -19.61 -7.47 1.52
N ALA A 179 -18.69 -6.81 0.81
CA ALA A 179 -17.48 -7.45 0.28
C ALA A 179 -16.60 -7.97 1.42
N SER A 180 -16.43 -7.18 2.50
CA SER A 180 -15.58 -7.54 3.64
C SER A 180 -16.00 -8.85 4.30
N LYS A 181 -17.29 -9.21 4.28
CA LYS A 181 -17.78 -10.53 4.76
C LYS A 181 -17.27 -11.71 3.97
N LYS A 182 -16.76 -11.46 2.76
CA LYS A 182 -16.26 -12.47 1.83
C LYS A 182 -14.73 -12.50 1.79
N LEU A 183 -14.06 -11.69 2.59
CA LEU A 183 -12.61 -11.63 2.65
C LEU A 183 -12.05 -12.53 3.73
N GLN A 184 -10.85 -12.99 3.48
CA GLN A 184 -9.92 -13.58 4.45
C GLN A 184 -8.51 -13.14 4.12
N GLY A 185 -7.64 -13.13 5.12
CA GLY A 185 -6.26 -12.71 4.89
C GLY A 185 -5.40 -12.77 6.12
N THR A 186 -4.21 -12.21 5.97
CA THR A 186 -3.22 -12.06 7.04
C THR A 186 -2.64 -10.65 6.99
N VAL A 187 -2.41 -10.05 8.14
CA VAL A 187 -1.81 -8.73 8.27
C VAL A 187 -0.58 -8.80 9.17
N TRP A 188 0.47 -8.07 8.79
CA TRP A 188 1.71 -7.89 9.53
C TRP A 188 1.81 -6.44 10.00
N ILE A 189 1.80 -6.23 11.30
CA ILE A 189 1.93 -4.91 11.92
C ILE A 189 3.33 -4.79 12.49
N ASP A 190 4.11 -3.81 12.04
CA ASP A 190 5.41 -3.49 12.65
C ASP A 190 5.22 -3.04 14.10
N GLU A 191 5.87 -3.74 15.05
CA GLU A 191 5.68 -3.47 16.48
C GLU A 191 6.20 -2.08 16.89
N ALA A 192 7.27 -1.60 16.28
CA ALA A 192 7.87 -0.32 16.62
C ALA A 192 7.21 0.86 15.92
N GLY A 193 6.86 0.68 14.65
CA GLY A 193 6.29 1.73 13.80
C GLY A 193 4.78 1.84 13.89
N LEU A 194 4.07 0.87 14.47
CA LEU A 194 2.60 0.80 14.50
C LEU A 194 1.99 1.00 13.10
N GLN A 195 2.62 0.39 12.08
CA GLN A 195 2.21 0.48 10.68
C GLN A 195 1.96 -0.91 10.10
N VAL A 196 1.06 -1.00 9.15
CA VAL A 196 0.88 -2.21 8.35
C VAL A 196 2.11 -2.38 7.46
N ALA A 197 2.96 -3.36 7.76
CA ALA A 197 4.14 -3.65 6.96
C ALA A 197 3.80 -4.49 5.72
N HIS A 198 2.82 -5.38 5.86
CA HIS A 198 2.37 -6.27 4.81
C HIS A 198 0.92 -6.70 5.04
N LEU A 199 0.19 -6.88 3.97
CA LEU A 199 -1.19 -7.35 3.98
C LEU A 199 -1.42 -8.31 2.82
N GLU A 200 -1.99 -9.48 3.12
CA GLU A 200 -2.48 -10.43 2.12
C GLU A 200 -3.98 -10.62 2.30
N VAL A 201 -4.75 -10.49 1.23
CA VAL A 201 -6.21 -10.62 1.26
C VAL A 201 -6.68 -11.44 0.08
N SER A 202 -7.70 -12.26 0.30
CA SER A 202 -8.37 -13.01 -0.77
C SER A 202 -9.86 -13.11 -0.54
N PHE A 203 -10.62 -13.22 -1.63
CA PHE A 203 -12.02 -13.58 -1.57
C PHE A 203 -12.17 -15.09 -1.29
N ASN A 204 -12.77 -15.44 -0.16
CA ASN A 204 -13.07 -16.82 0.22
C ASN A 204 -14.38 -17.35 -0.39
N ASP A 205 -15.20 -16.47 -0.94
CA ASP A 205 -16.46 -16.78 -1.61
C ASP A 205 -16.72 -15.74 -2.70
N LYS A 206 -17.60 -16.09 -3.64
CA LYS A 206 -18.01 -15.21 -4.74
C LYS A 206 -18.77 -13.99 -4.21
N PHE A 207 -18.38 -12.81 -4.67
CA PHE A 207 -19.06 -11.56 -4.39
C PHE A 207 -19.79 -11.02 -5.62
N ARG A 208 -21.05 -10.62 -5.47
CA ARG A 208 -21.92 -10.17 -6.56
C ARG A 208 -22.45 -8.77 -6.31
N VAL A 209 -22.26 -7.89 -7.28
CA VAL A 209 -22.80 -6.52 -7.28
C VAL A 209 -24.04 -6.49 -8.17
N GLY A 210 -25.14 -5.93 -7.64
CA GLY A 210 -26.42 -5.90 -8.36
C GLY A 210 -26.94 -7.30 -8.68
N GLY A 211 -26.85 -8.25 -7.74
CA GLY A 211 -27.22 -9.65 -7.97
C GLY A 211 -26.30 -10.40 -8.96
N GLY A 212 -25.18 -9.79 -9.36
CA GLY A 212 -24.26 -10.32 -10.35
C GLY A 212 -24.48 -9.73 -11.76
N LEU A 213 -25.45 -8.84 -11.92
CA LEU A 213 -25.71 -8.16 -13.20
C LEU A 213 -24.62 -7.13 -13.52
N LEU A 214 -24.17 -6.37 -12.51
CA LEU A 214 -23.17 -5.32 -12.70
C LEU A 214 -21.75 -5.89 -12.66
N ALA A 215 -21.44 -6.66 -11.62
CA ALA A 215 -20.14 -7.30 -11.49
C ALA A 215 -20.23 -8.59 -10.65
N THR A 216 -19.27 -9.46 -10.88
CA THR A 216 -19.00 -10.61 -10.03
C THR A 216 -17.49 -10.67 -9.79
N VAL A 217 -17.10 -10.81 -8.54
CA VAL A 217 -15.73 -11.13 -8.14
C VAL A 217 -15.71 -12.59 -7.71
N ASP A 218 -14.86 -13.38 -8.32
CA ASP A 218 -14.81 -14.81 -8.06
C ASP A 218 -13.91 -15.13 -6.85
N LYS A 219 -14.19 -16.28 -6.24
CA LYS A 219 -13.36 -16.84 -5.17
C LYS A 219 -11.91 -16.99 -5.69
N GLY A 220 -10.94 -16.61 -4.85
CA GLY A 220 -9.52 -16.70 -5.20
C GLY A 220 -8.96 -15.38 -5.75
N THR A 221 -9.80 -14.41 -6.13
CA THR A 221 -9.34 -13.04 -6.33
C THR A 221 -8.61 -12.61 -5.07
N ASN A 222 -7.38 -12.13 -5.23
CA ASN A 222 -6.52 -11.79 -4.11
C ASN A 222 -5.70 -10.55 -4.42
N PHE A 223 -5.22 -9.92 -3.36
CA PHE A 223 -4.25 -8.84 -3.44
C PHE A 223 -3.29 -8.91 -2.25
N ARG A 224 -2.09 -8.41 -2.46
CA ARG A 224 -1.09 -8.16 -1.43
C ARG A 224 -0.57 -6.74 -1.55
N PHE A 225 -0.18 -6.19 -0.42
CA PHE A 225 0.27 -4.82 -0.29
C PHE A 225 1.45 -4.74 0.66
N ASP A 226 2.44 -3.96 0.31
CA ASP A 226 3.66 -3.76 1.05
C ASP A 226 3.90 -2.29 1.37
N GLN A 227 4.36 -2.02 2.59
CA GLN A 227 4.91 -0.73 2.99
C GLN A 227 6.29 -0.89 3.61
N ALA A 228 7.09 0.16 3.54
CA ALA A 228 8.37 0.23 4.21
C ALA A 228 8.62 1.61 4.81
N PRO A 229 9.46 1.72 5.85
CA PRO A 229 9.87 3.01 6.37
C PRO A 229 10.76 3.70 5.34
N VAL A 230 10.45 4.95 5.00
CA VAL A 230 11.26 5.82 4.14
C VAL A 230 12.08 6.80 4.97
N GLU A 231 11.58 7.17 6.15
CA GLU A 231 12.32 7.86 7.21
C GLU A 231 11.74 7.47 8.58
N GLU A 232 12.32 7.98 9.67
CA GLU A 232 11.86 7.67 11.02
C GLU A 232 10.41 8.12 11.23
N GLY A 233 9.54 7.14 11.54
CA GLY A 233 8.11 7.36 11.78
C GLY A 233 7.23 7.47 10.54
N LEU A 234 7.78 7.50 9.33
CA LEU A 234 7.01 7.56 8.08
C LEU A 234 7.16 6.30 7.25
N TRP A 235 6.04 5.69 6.94
CA TRP A 235 5.93 4.55 6.06
C TRP A 235 5.15 4.92 4.80
N LEU A 236 5.66 4.49 3.64
CA LEU A 236 5.01 4.67 2.36
C LEU A 236 4.82 3.32 1.67
N PRO A 237 3.85 3.20 0.74
CA PRO A 237 3.72 2.04 -0.13
C PRO A 237 5.04 1.74 -0.84
N THR A 238 5.35 0.48 -1.05
CA THR A 238 6.49 0.04 -1.85
C THR A 238 6.09 -0.87 -2.99
N GLY A 239 4.80 -1.16 -3.06
CA GLY A 239 4.17 -1.89 -4.14
C GLY A 239 3.12 -2.89 -3.67
N GLY A 240 2.58 -3.60 -4.64
CA GLY A 240 1.55 -4.59 -4.42
C GLY A 240 1.36 -5.51 -5.60
N GLU A 241 0.57 -6.53 -5.40
CA GLU A 241 0.11 -7.42 -6.47
C GLU A 241 -1.36 -7.76 -6.27
N ALA A 242 -2.08 -7.91 -7.37
CA ALA A 242 -3.45 -8.41 -7.36
C ALA A 242 -3.66 -9.46 -8.46
N THR A 243 -4.39 -10.51 -8.15
CA THR A 243 -4.96 -11.41 -9.15
C THR A 243 -6.46 -11.26 -9.09
N VAL A 244 -7.04 -10.80 -10.17
CA VAL A 244 -8.48 -10.55 -10.28
C VAL A 244 -9.10 -11.58 -11.21
N ASP A 245 -10.11 -12.30 -10.71
CA ASP A 245 -10.96 -13.17 -11.53
C ASP A 245 -12.43 -12.79 -11.30
N GLY A 246 -13.17 -12.59 -12.39
CA GLY A 246 -14.53 -12.15 -12.27
C GLY A 246 -15.21 -11.87 -13.59
N ARG A 247 -16.33 -11.13 -13.55
CA ARG A 247 -17.08 -10.69 -14.72
C ARG A 247 -17.67 -9.30 -14.52
N LEU A 248 -17.71 -8.55 -15.61
CA LEU A 248 -18.39 -7.26 -15.70
C LEU A 248 -19.59 -7.38 -16.65
N LEU A 249 -20.73 -6.80 -16.28
CA LEU A 249 -21.94 -6.72 -17.08
C LEU A 249 -22.38 -8.07 -17.68
N LEU A 250 -22.24 -9.15 -16.90
CA LEU A 250 -22.56 -10.54 -17.25
C LEU A 250 -21.73 -11.16 -18.40
N VAL A 251 -21.14 -10.36 -19.27
CA VAL A 251 -20.57 -10.82 -20.56
C VAL A 251 -19.05 -10.69 -20.63
N LYS A 252 -18.46 -9.67 -19.99
CA LYS A 252 -17.02 -9.46 -20.06
C LYS A 252 -16.33 -10.21 -18.92
N SER A 253 -15.67 -11.32 -19.26
CA SER A 253 -14.74 -11.98 -18.32
C SER A 253 -13.57 -11.03 -18.00
N LEU A 254 -13.21 -10.96 -16.74
CA LEU A 254 -12.07 -10.21 -16.25
C LEU A 254 -11.14 -11.19 -15.56
N ARG A 255 -9.96 -11.39 -16.11
CA ARG A 255 -8.90 -12.17 -15.50
C ARG A 255 -7.60 -11.44 -15.70
N GLN A 256 -7.08 -10.90 -14.62
CA GLN A 256 -5.92 -10.01 -14.65
C GLN A 256 -4.94 -10.37 -13.55
N HIS A 257 -3.65 -10.23 -13.86
CA HIS A 257 -2.59 -10.09 -12.88
C HIS A 257 -2.07 -8.65 -12.94
N ILE A 258 -2.04 -8.01 -11.79
CA ILE A 258 -1.59 -6.62 -11.65
C ILE A 258 -0.42 -6.62 -10.69
N SER A 259 0.68 -6.00 -11.06
CA SER A 259 1.83 -5.77 -10.18
C SER A 259 2.18 -4.29 -10.18
N GLU A 260 2.50 -3.77 -8.99
CA GLU A 260 2.87 -2.38 -8.78
C GLU A 260 4.15 -2.30 -7.96
N ARG A 261 4.97 -1.34 -8.28
CA ARG A 261 6.19 -1.03 -7.57
C ARG A 261 6.32 0.48 -7.41
N ASP A 262 6.50 0.91 -6.15
CA ASP A 262 6.67 2.32 -5.80
C ASP A 262 8.13 2.60 -5.49
N TYR A 263 8.66 3.68 -6.03
CA TYR A 263 10.06 4.04 -5.92
C TYR A 263 10.27 5.55 -6.12
N ASP A 264 11.50 6.01 -6.02
CA ASP A 264 11.90 7.41 -6.23
C ASP A 264 11.20 8.39 -5.29
N PHE A 265 11.09 7.99 -4.00
CA PHE A 265 10.48 8.82 -2.96
C PHE A 265 11.26 10.13 -2.78
N LYS A 266 10.57 11.27 -2.91
CA LYS A 266 11.15 12.60 -2.80
C LYS A 266 10.38 13.44 -1.81
N VAL A 267 11.12 14.20 -0.99
CA VAL A 267 10.52 15.22 -0.14
C VAL A 267 10.21 16.44 -0.99
N PHE A 268 8.95 16.79 -1.07
CA PHE A 268 8.50 18.03 -1.69
C PHE A 268 8.52 19.15 -0.63
N ARG A 269 9.54 20.02 -0.66
CA ARG A 269 9.58 21.23 0.15
C ARG A 269 9.09 22.39 -0.68
N VAL A 270 7.93 22.96 -0.32
CA VAL A 270 7.52 24.26 -0.82
C VAL A 270 8.42 25.31 -0.13
N GLU A 271 9.50 25.72 -0.78
CA GLU A 271 10.16 26.97 -0.39
C GLU A 271 9.20 28.11 -0.69
N THR A 272 8.51 28.61 0.32
CA THR A 272 7.69 29.80 0.18
C THR A 272 8.58 30.96 -0.28
N GLN A 273 8.12 31.71 -1.27
CA GLN A 273 8.80 32.86 -1.86
C GLN A 273 9.27 33.92 -0.81
N GLN A 274 8.64 33.93 0.37
CA GLN A 274 9.03 34.76 1.51
C GLN A 274 10.44 34.48 2.06
N SER A 275 10.98 33.28 1.93
CA SER A 275 12.35 32.99 2.34
C SER A 275 13.41 33.42 1.31
N ARG A 276 13.02 33.60 0.05
CA ARG A 276 13.91 34.21 -0.98
C ARG A 276 14.04 35.72 -0.81
N ASP A 277 12.96 36.41 -0.50
CA ASP A 277 12.97 37.87 -0.30
C ASP A 277 13.75 38.26 0.97
N ALA A 278 13.64 37.48 2.04
CA ALA A 278 14.44 37.70 3.26
C ALA A 278 15.95 37.48 3.07
N LYS A 279 16.37 36.63 2.12
CA LYS A 279 17.79 36.45 1.80
C LYS A 279 18.36 37.52 0.88
N VAL A 280 17.52 38.16 0.05
CA VAL A 280 17.93 39.25 -0.83
C VAL A 280 18.13 40.53 -0.02
N ASP A 281 17.26 40.80 0.95
CA ASP A 281 17.39 42.02 1.82
C ASP A 281 18.57 41.97 2.80
N SER A 282 19.02 40.77 3.19
CA SER A 282 20.21 40.62 4.05
C SER A 282 21.54 40.74 3.32
N ALA A 283 21.54 40.64 1.98
CA ALA A 283 22.74 40.79 1.14
C ALA A 283 22.95 42.21 0.58
N ALA A 284 22.03 43.13 0.85
CA ALA A 284 22.04 44.51 0.31
C ALA A 284 22.24 45.59 1.38
N LYS A 285 23.12 45.37 2.38
CA LYS A 285 23.62 46.46 3.25
C LYS A 285 25.14 46.55 3.16
N PRO A 286 25.64 47.70 2.75
CA PRO A 286 27.09 47.95 2.65
C PRO A 286 27.77 48.02 4.01
#